data_4acf0a45fb56bcc38444fa02c314013b
#
_entry.id   4acf0a45fb56bcc38444fa02c314013b
#
_cell.length_a   1.000
_cell.length_b   1.000
_cell.length_c   1.000
_cell.angle_alpha   90.00
_cell.angle_beta   90.00
_cell.angle_gamma   90.00
#
_symmetry.space_group_name_H-M   'P 1'
#
loop_
_entity.id
_entity.type
_entity.pdbx_description
1 polymer ?
#
loop_
_entity_poly.entity_id
_entity_poly.type
_entity_poly.pdbx_seq_one_letter_code
_entity_poly.pdbx_strand_id
1 'polypeptide(L)'
;MKKRAVTLLTLLAVSANLMACGGSDATESSAENDAEQIEAEVTAQTENADTEEEEVLPEGKYRSELTNELIDDSLKDQRPIAVMVDNESIALPHYGLSHADVVYEMMNSTLNGRITRFMALFKDYESVDQIGSIRSVRPTNVILAAEWNAIICHD
;
A
#
# COMPACT_ATOMS: atom_id res chain seq x y z
N MET A 1 16.74 -57.09 13.97
CA MET A 1 18.21 -57.22 14.02
C MET A 1 18.85 -55.91 13.56
N LYS A 2 19.74 -55.42 14.45
CA LYS A 2 20.79 -54.41 14.28
C LYS A 2 20.41 -52.91 14.09
N LYS A 3 20.55 -52.23 15.20
CA LYS A 3 20.81 -50.83 15.49
C LYS A 3 22.04 -50.32 14.73
N ARG A 4 22.07 -49.06 14.28
CA ARG A 4 23.26 -48.22 14.34
C ARG A 4 22.85 -46.75 14.52
N ALA A 5 23.10 -46.25 15.71
CA ALA A 5 23.21 -44.87 16.05
C ALA A 5 24.51 -44.30 15.47
N VAL A 6 24.49 -43.11 14.95
CA VAL A 6 25.70 -42.28 14.78
C VAL A 6 25.37 -40.87 15.29
N THR A 7 25.90 -40.65 16.46
CA THR A 7 26.05 -39.36 17.12
C THR A 7 27.24 -38.65 16.46
N LEU A 8 27.08 -37.45 15.95
CA LEU A 8 28.21 -36.57 15.69
C LEU A 8 27.96 -35.19 16.33
N LEU A 9 28.75 -35.04 17.36
CA LEU A 9 28.92 -33.84 18.18
C LEU A 9 29.98 -32.98 17.50
N THR A 10 29.71 -31.72 17.15
CA THR A 10 30.76 -30.74 16.88
C THR A 10 30.50 -29.40 17.53
N LEU A 11 31.36 -29.19 18.44
CA LEU A 11 31.77 -28.09 19.29
C LEU A 11 31.77 -26.71 18.59
N LEU A 12 31.17 -25.84 19.28
CA LEU A 12 31.44 -24.45 19.75
C LEU A 12 32.80 -23.86 19.38
N ALA A 13 32.76 -22.67 18.78
CA ALA A 13 33.83 -21.68 18.93
C ALA A 13 33.19 -20.28 19.03
N VAL A 14 33.09 -19.81 20.26
CA VAL A 14 32.87 -18.41 20.63
C VAL A 14 34.22 -17.71 20.57
N SER A 15 34.37 -16.69 19.76
CA SER A 15 35.48 -15.74 19.85
C SER A 15 34.93 -14.36 20.16
N ALA A 16 35.01 -14.02 21.44
CA ALA A 16 34.88 -12.68 21.95
C ALA A 16 36.17 -11.91 21.61
N ASN A 17 36.07 -10.80 20.91
CA ASN A 17 37.11 -9.80 20.86
C ASN A 17 36.64 -8.53 21.61
N LEU A 18 37.05 -8.47 22.85
CA LEU A 18 37.21 -7.24 23.62
C LEU A 18 38.52 -6.60 23.19
N MET A 19 38.45 -5.39 22.69
CA MET A 19 39.65 -4.54 22.68
C MET A 19 39.26 -3.16 23.21
N ALA A 20 39.62 -2.97 24.44
CA ALA A 20 39.64 -1.69 25.15
C ALA A 20 40.96 -0.99 24.93
N CYS A 21 40.94 0.30 25.16
CA CYS A 21 42.05 1.24 25.41
C CYS A 21 42.21 2.24 24.27
N GLY A 22 41.91 3.50 24.46
CA GLY A 22 42.50 4.40 25.46
C GLY A 22 43.35 5.41 24.72
N GLY A 23 43.08 6.69 24.84
CA GLY A 23 43.98 7.76 24.38
C GLY A 23 43.24 9.01 23.94
N SER A 24 43.18 9.96 24.84
CA SER A 24 42.87 11.37 24.74
C SER A 24 43.50 12.07 23.53
N ASP A 25 42.78 12.95 22.88
CA ASP A 25 42.90 14.41 22.79
C ASP A 25 42.16 14.98 21.60
N ALA A 26 41.35 15.96 21.91
CA ALA A 26 41.00 17.15 21.12
C ALA A 26 40.69 17.01 19.62
N THR A 27 39.40 17.06 19.29
CA THR A 27 38.89 18.03 18.29
C THR A 27 37.37 18.19 18.46
N GLU A 28 36.95 19.05 19.37
CA GLU A 28 35.67 19.75 19.28
C GLU A 28 35.83 20.80 18.17
N SER A 29 35.40 20.55 16.96
CA SER A 29 35.13 21.58 15.94
C SER A 29 34.58 21.08 14.60
N SER A 30 33.78 20.03 14.56
CA SER A 30 33.13 19.68 13.29
C SER A 30 31.62 19.28 13.39
N ALA A 31 31.08 19.20 14.60
CA ALA A 31 29.68 18.80 14.78
C ALA A 31 28.68 19.97 14.66
N GLU A 32 29.12 21.22 14.91
CA GLU A 32 28.23 22.39 14.80
C GLU A 32 28.03 22.86 13.35
N ASN A 33 29.03 22.68 12.47
CA ASN A 33 28.88 23.05 11.06
C ASN A 33 28.01 22.13 10.26
N ASP A 34 27.94 20.82 10.59
CA ASP A 34 27.09 19.87 9.89
C ASP A 34 25.62 20.02 10.28
N ALA A 35 25.34 20.40 11.54
CA ALA A 35 23.98 20.66 11.99
C ALA A 35 23.39 21.94 11.37
N GLU A 36 24.17 22.99 11.22
CA GLU A 36 23.73 24.27 10.63
C GLU A 36 23.54 24.16 9.11
N GLN A 37 24.32 23.30 8.42
CA GLN A 37 24.10 23.00 7.00
C GLN A 37 22.83 22.16 6.75
N ILE A 38 22.54 21.21 7.64
CA ILE A 38 21.33 20.37 7.52
C ILE A 38 20.08 21.21 7.78
N GLU A 39 20.09 22.10 8.77
CA GLU A 39 18.95 23.01 9.01
C GLU A 39 18.75 24.02 7.87
N ALA A 40 19.83 24.54 7.26
CA ALA A 40 19.74 25.44 6.12
C ALA A 40 19.21 24.75 4.85
N GLU A 41 19.56 23.48 4.61
CA GLU A 41 19.10 22.70 3.46
C GLU A 41 17.63 22.25 3.63
N VAL A 42 17.22 21.88 4.85
CA VAL A 42 15.83 21.57 5.17
C VAL A 42 14.94 22.80 5.08
N THR A 43 15.42 23.98 5.51
CA THR A 43 14.64 25.23 5.42
C THR A 43 14.50 25.71 3.98
N ALA A 44 15.54 25.52 3.14
CA ALA A 44 15.50 25.88 1.72
C ALA A 44 14.59 24.95 0.89
N GLN A 45 14.39 23.69 1.32
CA GLN A 45 13.46 22.77 0.66
C GLN A 45 12.01 23.00 1.11
N THR A 46 11.78 23.59 2.28
CA THR A 46 10.44 23.88 2.77
C THR A 46 9.86 25.18 2.20
N GLU A 47 10.71 26.12 1.75
CA GLU A 47 10.23 27.37 1.15
C GLU A 47 9.86 27.27 -0.35
N ASN A 48 10.11 26.12 -1.00
CA ASN A 48 9.70 25.86 -2.39
C ASN A 48 8.45 24.98 -2.54
N ALA A 49 7.76 24.67 -1.46
CA ALA A 49 6.48 23.98 -1.48
C ALA A 49 5.38 24.99 -1.16
N ASP A 50 4.60 25.34 -2.14
CA ASP A 50 3.29 25.97 -2.20
C ASP A 50 3.24 27.31 -2.94
N THR A 51 3.46 27.21 -4.24
CA THR A 51 2.56 27.92 -5.12
C THR A 51 1.75 26.83 -5.82
N GLU A 52 0.68 26.34 -5.21
CA GLU A 52 -0.38 25.64 -5.92
C GLU A 52 -0.92 26.65 -6.94
N GLU A 53 -0.44 26.59 -8.17
CA GLU A 53 -1.14 27.18 -9.29
C GLU A 53 -2.50 26.49 -9.30
N GLU A 54 -3.55 27.20 -8.93
CA GLU A 54 -4.91 26.70 -8.94
C GLU A 54 -5.22 26.24 -10.36
N GLU A 55 -5.19 24.93 -10.58
CA GLU A 55 -5.42 24.32 -11.89
C GLU A 55 -6.82 24.69 -12.36
N VAL A 56 -6.93 25.43 -13.44
CA VAL A 56 -8.22 25.77 -14.05
C VAL A 56 -8.74 24.53 -14.78
N LEU A 57 -9.67 23.82 -14.14
CA LEU A 57 -10.29 22.66 -14.74
C LEU A 57 -11.30 23.05 -15.82
N PRO A 58 -11.51 22.21 -16.85
CA PRO A 58 -12.57 22.40 -17.84
C PRO A 58 -13.95 22.43 -17.16
N GLU A 59 -14.88 23.22 -17.70
CA GLU A 59 -16.26 23.32 -17.22
C GLU A 59 -16.93 21.93 -17.20
N GLY A 60 -17.60 21.60 -16.09
CA GLY A 60 -18.29 20.31 -15.90
C GLY A 60 -17.37 19.13 -15.64
N LYS A 61 -16.10 19.38 -15.29
CA LYS A 61 -15.14 18.33 -14.96
C LYS A 61 -14.47 18.57 -13.62
N TYR A 62 -14.11 17.47 -12.95
CA TYR A 62 -13.26 17.49 -11.77
C TYR A 62 -12.26 16.33 -11.81
N ARG A 63 -11.21 16.39 -10.98
CA ARG A 63 -10.26 15.28 -10.88
C ARG A 63 -10.78 14.21 -9.94
N SER A 64 -10.86 13.00 -10.45
CA SER A 64 -11.24 11.82 -9.65
C SER A 64 -10.27 11.60 -8.50
N GLU A 65 -10.78 11.42 -7.31
CA GLU A 65 -9.99 11.05 -6.12
C GLU A 65 -9.34 9.67 -6.24
N LEU A 66 -9.82 8.81 -7.14
CA LEU A 66 -9.27 7.46 -7.34
C LEU A 66 -8.12 7.43 -8.34
N THR A 67 -8.26 8.13 -9.47
CA THR A 67 -7.33 8.02 -10.61
C THR A 67 -6.62 9.32 -10.95
N ASN A 68 -7.07 10.45 -10.38
CA ASN A 68 -6.65 11.80 -10.77
C ASN A 68 -7.00 12.17 -12.23
N GLU A 69 -7.82 11.40 -12.90
CA GLU A 69 -8.33 11.70 -14.23
C GLU A 69 -9.48 12.71 -14.18
N LEU A 70 -9.68 13.43 -15.31
CA LEU A 70 -10.81 14.36 -15.44
C LEU A 70 -12.09 13.58 -15.76
N ILE A 71 -13.01 13.55 -14.82
CA ILE A 71 -14.32 12.91 -14.95
C ILE A 71 -15.43 13.96 -14.81
N ASP A 72 -16.68 13.55 -15.03
CA ASP A 72 -17.85 14.40 -14.95
C ASP A 72 -18.08 14.91 -13.52
N ASP A 73 -18.38 16.20 -13.35
CA ASP A 73 -18.54 16.82 -12.04
C ASP A 73 -19.82 16.39 -11.31
N SER A 74 -20.79 15.79 -12.03
CA SER A 74 -21.97 15.15 -11.41
C SER A 74 -21.61 14.02 -10.47
N LEU A 75 -20.42 13.39 -10.65
CA LEU A 75 -19.91 12.31 -9.81
C LEU A 75 -19.17 12.81 -8.58
N LYS A 76 -18.91 14.11 -8.44
CA LYS A 76 -18.04 14.67 -7.41
C LYS A 76 -18.47 14.28 -6.00
N ASP A 77 -19.75 14.40 -5.70
CA ASP A 77 -20.31 14.11 -4.38
C ASP A 77 -20.71 12.62 -4.20
N GLN A 78 -20.58 11.82 -5.27
CA GLN A 78 -20.84 10.39 -5.21
C GLN A 78 -19.71 9.66 -4.49
N ARG A 79 -20.06 8.87 -3.46
CA ARG A 79 -19.07 7.99 -2.81
C ARG A 79 -18.73 6.84 -3.75
N PRO A 80 -17.46 6.45 -3.88
CA PRO A 80 -17.11 5.25 -4.62
C PRO A 80 -17.65 3.99 -3.95
N ILE A 81 -17.82 2.93 -4.72
CA ILE A 81 -18.07 1.59 -4.17
C ILE A 81 -16.80 0.75 -4.20
N ALA A 82 -16.64 -0.11 -3.20
CA ALA A 82 -15.58 -1.11 -3.10
C ALA A 82 -16.20 -2.51 -3.17
N VAL A 83 -16.06 -3.19 -4.28
CA VAL A 83 -16.67 -4.50 -4.53
C VAL A 83 -15.65 -5.61 -4.29
N MET A 84 -16.04 -6.59 -3.46
CA MET A 84 -15.23 -7.78 -3.21
C MET A 84 -15.45 -8.79 -4.31
N VAL A 85 -14.48 -8.94 -5.23
CA VAL A 85 -14.57 -9.84 -6.38
C VAL A 85 -13.75 -11.11 -6.16
N ASP A 86 -14.35 -12.26 -6.42
CA ASP A 86 -13.69 -13.56 -6.30
C ASP A 86 -12.61 -13.73 -7.38
N ASN A 87 -11.43 -14.23 -7.00
CA ASN A 87 -10.34 -14.52 -7.91
C ASN A 87 -10.01 -16.02 -8.01
N GLU A 88 -10.97 -16.86 -7.69
CA GLU A 88 -10.86 -18.28 -7.94
C GLU A 88 -11.20 -18.61 -9.41
N SER A 89 -10.57 -19.64 -9.94
CA SER A 89 -10.78 -20.04 -11.36
C SER A 89 -12.25 -20.36 -11.70
N ILE A 90 -13.03 -20.78 -10.71
CA ILE A 90 -14.45 -21.07 -10.88
C ILE A 90 -15.30 -19.79 -11.03
N ALA A 91 -14.77 -18.65 -10.63
CA ALA A 91 -15.45 -17.35 -10.70
C ALA A 91 -15.23 -16.63 -12.04
N LEU A 92 -14.46 -17.22 -12.93
CA LEU A 92 -14.22 -16.65 -14.25
C LEU A 92 -15.41 -16.88 -15.22
N PRO A 93 -15.69 -15.92 -16.13
CA PRO A 93 -14.98 -14.63 -16.28
C PRO A 93 -15.39 -13.62 -15.20
N HIS A 94 -14.46 -12.69 -14.87
CA HIS A 94 -14.79 -11.54 -14.02
C HIS A 94 -15.67 -10.56 -14.79
N TYR A 95 -16.80 -10.19 -14.23
CA TYR A 95 -17.67 -9.18 -14.81
C TYR A 95 -17.32 -7.79 -14.26
N GLY A 96 -17.22 -6.80 -15.15
CA GLY A 96 -17.03 -5.40 -14.82
C GLY A 96 -15.65 -5.02 -14.25
N LEU A 97 -14.76 -5.96 -13.94
CA LEU A 97 -13.48 -5.69 -13.31
C LEU A 97 -12.57 -4.75 -14.13
N SER A 98 -12.67 -4.80 -15.45
CA SER A 98 -11.93 -3.92 -16.37
C SER A 98 -12.39 -2.46 -16.34
N HIS A 99 -13.51 -2.16 -15.72
CA HIS A 99 -14.03 -0.80 -15.53
C HIS A 99 -13.72 -0.22 -14.15
N ALA A 100 -13.01 -0.99 -13.31
CA ALA A 100 -12.61 -0.50 -12.00
C ALA A 100 -11.54 0.58 -12.12
N ASP A 101 -11.70 1.64 -11.32
CA ASP A 101 -10.72 2.73 -11.20
C ASP A 101 -9.45 2.27 -10.50
N VAL A 102 -9.60 1.47 -9.43
CA VAL A 102 -8.50 0.89 -8.64
C VAL A 102 -8.84 -0.56 -8.29
N VAL A 103 -7.86 -1.44 -8.43
CA VAL A 103 -7.99 -2.85 -8.02
C VAL A 103 -6.88 -3.23 -7.05
N TYR A 104 -7.26 -3.64 -5.85
CA TYR A 104 -6.37 -4.25 -4.88
C TYR A 104 -6.48 -5.77 -4.96
N GLU A 105 -5.37 -6.44 -5.24
CA GLU A 105 -5.29 -7.88 -5.09
C GLU A 105 -4.71 -8.22 -3.71
N MET A 106 -5.47 -8.96 -2.92
CA MET A 106 -5.08 -9.26 -1.54
C MET A 106 -5.19 -10.75 -1.25
N MET A 107 -4.27 -11.25 -0.41
CA MET A 107 -4.32 -12.62 0.09
C MET A 107 -5.60 -12.82 0.91
N ASN A 108 -6.45 -13.73 0.44
CA ASN A 108 -7.66 -14.12 1.17
C ASN A 108 -7.42 -15.32 2.09
N SER A 109 -6.61 -16.30 1.64
CA SER A 109 -6.31 -17.49 2.41
C SER A 109 -4.92 -18.03 2.03
N THR A 110 -4.17 -18.47 3.03
CA THR A 110 -2.90 -19.21 2.83
C THR A 110 -3.15 -20.71 2.64
N LEU A 111 -4.37 -21.17 2.90
CA LEU A 111 -4.84 -22.54 2.64
C LEU A 111 -5.31 -22.66 1.19
N ASN A 112 -5.49 -23.90 0.73
CA ASN A 112 -6.06 -24.21 -0.58
C ASN A 112 -5.36 -23.52 -1.78
N GLY A 113 -4.01 -23.46 -1.77
CA GLY A 113 -3.25 -22.96 -2.89
C GLY A 113 -3.03 -21.44 -2.90
N ARG A 114 -3.25 -20.74 -1.78
CA ARG A 114 -3.04 -19.30 -1.65
C ARG A 114 -4.02 -18.50 -2.53
N ILE A 115 -5.27 -18.57 -2.19
CA ILE A 115 -6.33 -17.85 -2.90
C ILE A 115 -6.23 -16.36 -2.60
N THR A 116 -6.23 -15.55 -3.64
CA THR A 116 -6.36 -14.09 -3.56
C THR A 116 -7.80 -13.66 -3.81
N ARG A 117 -8.09 -12.41 -3.53
CA ARG A 117 -9.36 -11.74 -3.80
C ARG A 117 -9.11 -10.32 -4.24
N PHE A 118 -9.92 -9.82 -5.16
CA PHE A 118 -9.89 -8.43 -5.53
C PHE A 118 -10.83 -7.60 -4.64
N MET A 119 -10.39 -6.40 -4.31
CA MET A 119 -11.25 -5.29 -3.93
C MET A 119 -11.17 -4.26 -5.05
N ALA A 120 -12.24 -4.12 -5.80
CA ALA A 120 -12.33 -3.24 -6.95
C ALA A 120 -13.12 -1.98 -6.58
N LEU A 121 -12.50 -0.81 -6.79
CA LEU A 121 -13.09 0.50 -6.53
C LEU A 121 -13.65 1.07 -7.83
N PHE A 122 -14.85 1.62 -7.75
CA PHE A 122 -15.54 2.25 -8.88
C PHE A 122 -16.10 3.58 -8.43
N LYS A 123 -15.82 4.64 -9.17
CA LYS A 123 -16.46 5.94 -8.98
C LYS A 123 -17.74 6.04 -9.78
N ASP A 124 -17.67 5.74 -11.08
CA ASP A 124 -18.82 5.71 -11.99
C ASP A 124 -19.40 4.28 -12.09
N TYR A 125 -19.92 3.77 -10.98
CA TYR A 125 -20.45 2.40 -10.92
C TYR A 125 -21.80 2.24 -11.64
N GLU A 126 -22.52 3.32 -11.89
CA GLU A 126 -23.80 3.28 -12.61
C GLU A 126 -23.61 3.01 -14.11
N SER A 127 -22.42 3.29 -14.64
CA SER A 127 -22.07 2.99 -16.04
C SER A 127 -21.69 1.52 -16.27
N VAL A 128 -21.57 0.71 -15.21
CA VAL A 128 -21.14 -0.69 -15.30
C VAL A 128 -22.34 -1.63 -15.20
N ASP A 129 -22.63 -2.33 -16.28
CA ASP A 129 -23.82 -3.22 -16.37
C ASP A 129 -23.81 -4.33 -15.31
N GLN A 130 -22.65 -4.90 -15.02
CA GLN A 130 -22.50 -6.02 -14.08
C GLN A 130 -21.11 -6.03 -13.44
N ILE A 131 -21.07 -6.26 -12.13
CA ILE A 131 -19.82 -6.45 -11.37
C ILE A 131 -19.92 -7.77 -10.58
N GLY A 132 -18.90 -8.62 -10.68
CA GLY A 132 -18.88 -9.88 -9.90
C GLY A 132 -17.95 -10.95 -10.48
N SER A 133 -17.91 -12.14 -9.88
CA SER A 133 -18.72 -12.66 -8.76
C SER A 133 -18.35 -12.00 -7.44
N ILE A 134 -19.36 -11.64 -6.66
CA ILE A 134 -19.17 -10.99 -5.36
C ILE A 134 -18.87 -12.03 -4.27
N ARG A 135 -18.00 -11.68 -3.32
CA ARG A 135 -17.57 -12.55 -2.20
C ARG A 135 -17.44 -11.77 -0.89
N SER A 136 -17.23 -12.53 0.18
CA SER A 136 -17.17 -12.00 1.54
C SER A 136 -15.99 -11.05 1.76
N VAL A 137 -16.22 -10.01 2.54
CA VAL A 137 -15.22 -9.04 3.00
C VAL A 137 -14.29 -9.63 4.06
N ARG A 138 -13.09 -9.06 4.20
CA ARG A 138 -12.14 -9.32 5.28
C ARG A 138 -11.81 -8.02 6.02
N PRO A 139 -11.32 -8.06 7.27
CA PRO A 139 -11.02 -6.84 8.04
C PRO A 139 -10.08 -5.87 7.30
N THR A 140 -9.07 -6.38 6.60
CA THR A 140 -8.13 -5.56 5.80
C THR A 140 -8.85 -4.78 4.70
N ASN A 141 -9.86 -5.40 4.05
CA ASN A 141 -10.63 -4.73 3.01
C ASN A 141 -11.44 -3.55 3.59
N VAL A 142 -11.98 -3.71 4.80
CA VAL A 142 -12.74 -2.65 5.49
C VAL A 142 -11.86 -1.44 5.76
N ILE A 143 -10.63 -1.66 6.23
CA ILE A 143 -9.66 -0.60 6.50
C ILE A 143 -9.33 0.16 5.21
N LEU A 144 -8.97 -0.56 4.14
CA LEU A 144 -8.64 0.04 2.85
C LEU A 144 -9.82 0.78 2.21
N ALA A 145 -11.02 0.22 2.28
CA ALA A 145 -12.21 0.89 1.75
C ALA A 145 -12.54 2.18 2.51
N ALA A 146 -12.24 2.22 3.81
CA ALA A 146 -12.44 3.41 4.63
C ALA A 146 -11.51 4.58 4.23
N GLU A 147 -10.29 4.29 3.76
CA GLU A 147 -9.36 5.30 3.24
C GLU A 147 -9.93 6.06 2.03
N TRP A 148 -10.73 5.38 1.23
CA TRP A 148 -11.42 5.93 0.06
C TRP A 148 -12.84 6.43 0.37
N ASN A 149 -13.27 6.42 1.63
CA ASN A 149 -14.67 6.66 2.00
C ASN A 149 -15.67 5.83 1.17
N ALA A 150 -15.27 4.64 0.72
CA ALA A 150 -16.04 3.79 -0.18
C ALA A 150 -17.16 3.03 0.55
N ILE A 151 -18.26 2.75 -0.18
CA ILE A 151 -19.32 1.86 0.25
C ILE A 151 -18.92 0.43 -0.09
N ILE A 152 -18.87 -0.48 0.89
CA ILE A 152 -18.44 -1.85 0.65
C ILE A 152 -19.61 -2.70 0.16
N CYS A 153 -19.40 -3.37 -0.99
CA CYS A 153 -20.29 -4.35 -1.57
C CYS A 153 -19.69 -5.75 -1.42
N HIS A 154 -20.34 -6.62 -0.67
CA HIS A 154 -19.87 -7.98 -0.40
C HIS A 154 -21.04 -8.95 -0.18
N ASP A 155 -20.72 -10.27 -0.20
CA ASP A 155 -21.62 -11.38 0.12
C ASP A 155 -21.59 -11.67 1.64
#